data_7cd01d898ea75109f8f5889634721d1b
#
_entry.id   7cd01d898ea75109f8f5889634721d1b
#
_cell.length_a   1.000
_cell.length_b   1.000
_cell.length_c   1.000
_cell.angle_alpha   90.00
_cell.angle_beta   90.00
_cell.angle_gamma   90.00
#
_symmetry.space_group_name_H-M   'P 1'
#
loop_
_entity.id
_entity.type
_entity.pdbx_description
1 polymer ?
#
loop_
_entity_poly.entity_id
_entity_poly.type
_entity_poly.pdbx_seq_one_letter_code
_entity_poly.pdbx_strand_id
1 'polypeptide(L)'
;MLFRSDWDDRNTAVLFADGSGALVLEATEGPGQLLSWDIDADGSAEELLYCDLGGFIKMEGKEVFRRAVRIMVDSGQKSLAAAGVSPADIALVVPHQANIRIIQAACDRLGVPIERAATVLHYTGNTSSASIPLALVDAIDAGRLHDGDLVLLVGFGAGMTAASAVLRWGAP
;
A
#
# COMPACT_ATOMS: atom_id res chain seq x y z
N MET A 1 -3.23 -16.05 -1.52
CA MET A 1 -4.40 -15.55 -0.76
C MET A 1 -5.66 -16.37 -0.98
N LEU A 2 -5.96 -16.84 -2.18
CA LEU A 2 -7.20 -17.57 -2.48
C LEU A 2 -7.43 -18.82 -1.62
N PHE A 3 -6.38 -19.53 -1.21
CA PHE A 3 -6.50 -20.69 -0.30
C PHE A 3 -6.92 -20.34 1.14
N ARG A 4 -6.93 -19.03 1.48
CA ARG A 4 -7.45 -18.51 2.76
C ARG A 4 -8.78 -17.81 2.61
N SER A 5 -9.37 -17.82 1.42
CA SER A 5 -10.71 -17.29 1.17
C SER A 5 -11.75 -18.37 1.44
N ASP A 6 -12.77 -18.01 2.20
CA ASP A 6 -13.99 -18.81 2.33
C ASP A 6 -14.87 -18.52 1.12
N TRP A 7 -14.99 -19.48 0.22
CA TRP A 7 -15.75 -19.29 -1.03
C TRP A 7 -17.26 -19.17 -0.83
N ASP A 8 -17.75 -19.56 0.35
CA ASP A 8 -19.15 -19.39 0.74
C ASP A 8 -19.40 -17.99 1.33
N ASP A 9 -18.34 -17.30 1.81
CA ASP A 9 -18.44 -15.90 2.26
C ASP A 9 -18.15 -14.91 1.12
N ARG A 10 -19.21 -14.46 0.46
CA ARG A 10 -19.11 -13.50 -0.65
C ARG A 10 -18.55 -12.14 -0.27
N ASN A 11 -18.53 -11.77 1.01
CA ASN A 11 -18.00 -10.49 1.45
C ASN A 11 -16.45 -10.45 1.40
N THR A 12 -15.81 -11.60 1.50
CA THR A 12 -14.35 -11.74 1.46
C THR A 12 -13.85 -12.41 0.19
N ALA A 13 -14.52 -13.46 -0.29
CA ALA A 13 -14.10 -14.24 -1.45
C ALA A 13 -13.91 -13.43 -2.74
N VAL A 14 -14.76 -12.41 -2.96
CA VAL A 14 -14.72 -11.56 -4.17
C VAL A 14 -13.63 -10.49 -4.14
N LEU A 15 -12.95 -10.30 -3.01
CA LEU A 15 -12.00 -9.20 -2.83
C LEU A 15 -10.56 -9.62 -3.09
N PHE A 16 -10.18 -10.82 -2.61
CA PHE A 16 -8.78 -11.25 -2.59
C PHE A 16 -8.40 -12.02 -3.85
N ALA A 17 -7.14 -11.87 -4.23
CA ALA A 17 -6.56 -12.56 -5.38
C ALA A 17 -5.16 -13.07 -5.04
N ASP A 18 -4.62 -13.96 -5.87
CA ASP A 18 -3.26 -14.43 -5.76
C ASP A 18 -2.32 -13.54 -6.58
N GLY A 19 -1.13 -13.32 -6.05
CA GLY A 19 -0.07 -12.57 -6.69
C GLY A 19 1.23 -12.71 -5.94
N SER A 20 2.33 -12.44 -6.62
CA SER A 20 3.67 -12.39 -6.04
C SER A 20 4.43 -11.18 -6.56
N GLY A 21 5.37 -10.69 -5.78
CA GLY A 21 6.26 -9.62 -6.17
C GLY A 21 7.53 -9.68 -5.34
N ALA A 22 8.63 -9.18 -5.89
CA ALA A 22 9.91 -9.11 -5.23
C ALA A 22 10.60 -7.79 -5.54
N LEU A 23 11.36 -7.28 -4.58
CA LEU A 23 12.24 -6.12 -4.73
C LEU A 23 13.66 -6.54 -4.37
N VAL A 24 14.62 -6.12 -5.17
CA VAL A 24 16.04 -6.30 -4.87
C VAL A 24 16.55 -4.99 -4.27
N LEU A 25 17.13 -5.07 -3.08
CA LEU A 25 17.74 -3.94 -2.40
C LEU A 25 19.25 -4.18 -2.33
N GLU A 26 20.02 -3.18 -2.73
CA GLU A 26 21.47 -3.18 -2.62
C GLU A 26 21.94 -2.10 -1.67
N ALA A 27 23.03 -2.39 -0.93
CA ALA A 27 23.71 -1.37 -0.16
C ALA A 27 24.52 -0.49 -1.10
N THR A 28 24.39 0.84 -0.94
CA THR A 28 25.14 1.81 -1.74
C THR A 28 26.00 2.69 -0.85
N GLU A 29 27.09 3.24 -1.41
CA GLU A 29 27.86 4.28 -0.73
C GLU A 29 27.12 5.62 -0.84
N GLY A 30 27.11 6.39 0.27
CA GLY A 30 26.42 7.68 0.33
C GLY A 30 24.97 7.60 0.78
N PRO A 31 24.19 8.69 0.57
CA PRO A 31 22.78 8.70 0.97
C PRO A 31 21.99 7.72 0.09
N GLY A 32 21.38 6.73 0.74
CA GLY A 32 20.55 5.73 0.06
C GLY A 32 19.30 6.35 -0.59
N GLN A 33 18.62 5.55 -1.40
CA GLN A 33 17.38 5.95 -2.09
C GLN A 33 16.14 5.86 -1.19
N LEU A 34 16.21 5.15 -0.07
CA LEU A 34 15.16 5.18 0.97
C LEU A 34 15.34 6.43 1.83
N LEU A 35 14.48 7.42 1.64
CA LEU A 35 14.57 8.72 2.32
C LEU A 35 13.95 8.69 3.72
N SER A 36 12.86 7.96 3.88
CA SER A 36 12.16 7.81 5.15
C SER A 36 11.22 6.61 5.13
N TRP A 37 10.77 6.22 6.31
CA TRP A 37 9.74 5.19 6.48
C TRP A 37 8.99 5.39 7.80
N ASP A 38 7.79 4.80 7.89
CA ASP A 38 6.98 4.70 9.09
C ASP A 38 6.37 3.30 9.16
N ILE A 39 6.33 2.73 10.35
CA ILE A 39 5.65 1.46 10.65
C ILE A 39 4.87 1.66 11.94
N ASP A 40 3.59 1.30 11.94
CA ASP A 40 2.70 1.45 13.08
C ASP A 40 1.78 0.23 13.21
N ALA A 41 1.32 -0.04 14.43
CA ALA A 41 0.39 -1.14 14.70
C ALA A 41 -0.57 -0.78 15.84
N ASP A 42 -1.87 -1.06 15.63
CA ASP A 42 -2.93 -0.93 16.62
C ASP A 42 -3.53 -2.31 16.92
N GLY A 43 -3.00 -2.99 17.95
CA GLY A 43 -3.47 -4.31 18.38
C GLY A 43 -4.89 -4.31 18.95
N SER A 44 -5.44 -3.15 19.33
CA SER A 44 -6.83 -3.06 19.80
C SER A 44 -7.86 -3.33 18.70
N ALA A 45 -7.41 -3.43 17.44
CA ALA A 45 -8.23 -3.63 16.26
C ALA A 45 -8.02 -5.02 15.61
N GLU A 46 -7.40 -5.96 16.31
CA GLU A 46 -7.03 -7.27 15.77
C GLU A 46 -8.24 -8.06 15.24
N GLU A 47 -9.37 -7.98 15.90
CA GLU A 47 -10.60 -8.69 15.52
C GLU A 47 -11.26 -8.18 14.23
N LEU A 48 -10.84 -7.01 13.71
CA LEU A 48 -11.45 -6.41 12.53
C LEU A 48 -11.00 -7.07 11.21
N LEU A 49 -9.80 -7.61 11.21
CA LEU A 49 -9.23 -8.31 10.05
C LEU A 49 -8.20 -9.32 10.55
N TYR A 50 -8.52 -10.58 10.48
CA TYR A 50 -7.65 -11.66 10.96
C TYR A 50 -7.83 -12.96 10.17
N CYS A 51 -6.94 -13.89 10.40
CA CYS A 51 -7.03 -15.26 9.87
C CYS A 51 -6.38 -16.21 10.89
N ASP A 52 -7.19 -17.03 11.52
CA ASP A 52 -6.70 -18.07 12.44
C ASP A 52 -5.82 -19.08 11.71
N LEU A 53 -4.94 -19.75 12.46
CA LEU A 53 -4.10 -20.80 11.91
C LEU A 53 -4.97 -21.92 11.34
N GLY A 54 -4.85 -22.18 10.04
CA GLY A 54 -5.68 -23.16 9.33
C GLY A 54 -7.08 -22.66 8.96
N GLY A 55 -7.46 -21.45 9.38
CA GLY A 55 -8.76 -20.84 9.11
C GLY A 55 -8.82 -20.02 7.83
N PHE A 56 -9.93 -19.30 7.67
CA PHE A 56 -10.19 -18.36 6.58
C PHE A 56 -10.10 -16.92 7.07
N ILE A 57 -9.87 -16.00 6.14
CA ILE A 57 -9.87 -14.57 6.41
C ILE A 57 -11.24 -14.13 6.92
N LYS A 58 -11.27 -13.42 8.04
CA LYS A 58 -12.44 -12.76 8.61
C LYS A 58 -12.23 -11.25 8.58
N MET A 59 -13.26 -10.50 8.18
CA MET A 59 -13.13 -9.06 8.00
C MET A 59 -14.45 -8.32 8.26
N GLU A 60 -14.37 -7.32 9.11
CA GLU A 60 -15.41 -6.31 9.31
C GLU A 60 -15.24 -5.15 8.31
N GLY A 61 -15.63 -5.39 7.06
CA GLY A 61 -15.25 -4.56 5.91
C GLY A 61 -15.52 -3.05 6.06
N LYS A 62 -16.63 -2.65 6.70
CA LYS A 62 -16.96 -1.22 6.90
C LYS A 62 -15.99 -0.54 7.87
N GLU A 63 -15.65 -1.24 8.95
CA GLU A 63 -14.74 -0.70 9.96
C GLU A 63 -13.30 -0.71 9.47
N VAL A 64 -12.90 -1.79 8.78
CA VAL A 64 -11.60 -1.87 8.09
C VAL A 64 -11.44 -0.72 7.10
N PHE A 65 -12.46 -0.44 6.25
CA PHE A 65 -12.41 0.68 5.32
C PHE A 65 -12.12 2.02 6.02
N ARG A 66 -12.88 2.32 7.07
CA ARG A 66 -12.77 3.61 7.80
C ARG A 66 -11.40 3.79 8.45
N ARG A 67 -10.89 2.72 9.08
CA ARG A 67 -9.58 2.73 9.73
C ARG A 67 -8.44 2.75 8.72
N ALA A 68 -8.53 1.96 7.65
CA ALA A 68 -7.52 1.88 6.61
C ALA A 68 -7.18 3.24 6.01
N VAL A 69 -8.19 4.02 5.62
CA VAL A 69 -7.96 5.37 5.08
C VAL A 69 -7.21 6.24 6.08
N ARG A 70 -7.60 6.21 7.36
CA ARG A 70 -6.95 7.02 8.40
C ARG A 70 -5.50 6.62 8.60
N ILE A 71 -5.24 5.32 8.85
CA ILE A 71 -3.88 4.85 9.17
C ILE A 71 -2.92 4.99 8.00
N MET A 72 -3.39 4.80 6.75
CA MET A 72 -2.58 5.06 5.56
C MET A 72 -2.20 6.53 5.43
N VAL A 73 -3.15 7.44 5.67
CA VAL A 73 -2.89 8.88 5.63
C VAL A 73 -1.92 9.30 6.73
N ASP A 74 -2.17 8.86 7.97
CA ASP A 74 -1.31 9.18 9.11
C ASP A 74 0.13 8.67 8.88
N SER A 75 0.30 7.43 8.43
CA SER A 75 1.61 6.86 8.12
C SER A 75 2.29 7.59 6.96
N GLY A 76 1.57 7.84 5.86
CA GLY A 76 2.10 8.57 4.71
C GLY A 76 2.56 9.98 5.08
N GLN A 77 1.79 10.71 5.89
CA GLN A 77 2.17 12.05 6.36
C GLN A 77 3.43 12.03 7.23
N LYS A 78 3.55 11.04 8.12
CA LYS A 78 4.77 10.85 8.93
C LYS A 78 6.00 10.64 8.05
N SER A 79 5.90 9.75 7.04
CA SER A 79 7.01 9.51 6.12
C SER A 79 7.34 10.73 5.26
N LEU A 80 6.35 11.46 4.74
CA LEU A 80 6.58 12.70 4.00
C LEU A 80 7.31 13.74 4.86
N ALA A 81 6.84 13.95 6.09
CA ALA A 81 7.47 14.88 7.02
C ALA A 81 8.90 14.48 7.38
N ALA A 82 9.15 13.19 7.63
CA ALA A 82 10.49 12.68 7.93
C ALA A 82 11.47 12.79 6.75
N ALA A 83 10.96 12.66 5.51
CA ALA A 83 11.75 12.90 4.29
C ALA A 83 11.97 14.40 3.98
N GLY A 84 11.24 15.29 4.65
CA GLY A 84 11.29 16.73 4.38
C GLY A 84 10.68 17.10 3.03
N VAL A 85 9.70 16.33 2.53
CA VAL A 85 9.04 16.55 1.25
C VAL A 85 7.54 16.78 1.44
N SER A 86 6.94 17.49 0.49
CA SER A 86 5.51 17.76 0.47
C SER A 86 4.77 16.77 -0.44
N PRO A 87 3.44 16.62 -0.30
CA PRO A 87 2.65 15.82 -1.24
C PRO A 87 2.78 16.26 -2.70
N ALA A 88 3.07 17.55 -2.95
CA ALA A 88 3.24 18.09 -4.30
C ALA A 88 4.52 17.58 -4.98
N ASP A 89 5.54 17.21 -4.19
CA ASP A 89 6.82 16.70 -4.68
C ASP A 89 6.75 15.22 -5.09
N ILE A 90 5.69 14.49 -4.67
CA ILE A 90 5.53 13.06 -4.98
C ILE A 90 5.08 12.89 -6.42
N ALA A 91 5.92 12.24 -7.23
CA ALA A 91 5.61 11.90 -8.61
C ALA A 91 4.62 10.73 -8.69
N LEU A 92 4.77 9.71 -7.83
CA LEU A 92 3.92 8.53 -7.81
C LEU A 92 3.62 8.08 -6.37
N VAL A 93 2.35 7.82 -6.08
CA VAL A 93 1.93 7.06 -4.91
C VAL A 93 1.65 5.63 -5.33
N VAL A 94 2.21 4.66 -4.62
CA VAL A 94 1.97 3.23 -4.83
C VAL A 94 1.28 2.66 -3.60
N PRO A 95 -0.06 2.75 -3.54
CA PRO A 95 -0.81 2.27 -2.40
C PRO A 95 -1.04 0.77 -2.47
N HIS A 96 -1.24 0.14 -1.31
CA HIS A 96 -1.81 -1.19 -1.25
C HIS A 96 -3.16 -1.24 -1.99
N GLN A 97 -3.33 -2.23 -2.87
CA GLN A 97 -4.50 -2.37 -3.76
C GLN A 97 -5.65 -3.11 -3.05
N ALA A 98 -6.14 -2.56 -1.94
CA ALA A 98 -7.24 -3.17 -1.19
C ALA A 98 -8.62 -2.88 -1.82
N ASN A 99 -8.86 -1.60 -2.16
CA ASN A 99 -10.12 -1.11 -2.68
C ASN A 99 -9.91 0.28 -3.29
N ILE A 100 -10.46 0.51 -4.49
CA ILE A 100 -10.29 1.80 -5.18
C ILE A 100 -10.80 3.00 -4.38
N ARG A 101 -11.87 2.81 -3.59
CA ARG A 101 -12.41 3.88 -2.73
C ARG A 101 -11.48 4.24 -1.58
N ILE A 102 -10.72 3.25 -1.05
CA ILE A 102 -9.68 3.50 -0.03
C ILE A 102 -8.55 4.31 -0.66
N ILE A 103 -8.08 3.90 -1.84
CA ILE A 103 -7.02 4.59 -2.57
C ILE A 103 -7.42 6.04 -2.84
N GLN A 104 -8.61 6.27 -3.41
CA GLN A 104 -9.14 7.60 -3.68
C GLN A 104 -9.18 8.47 -2.40
N ALA A 105 -9.81 7.96 -1.34
CA ALA A 105 -9.96 8.70 -0.09
C ALA A 105 -8.61 8.98 0.60
N ALA A 106 -7.62 8.08 0.46
CA ALA A 106 -6.29 8.31 0.98
C ALA A 106 -5.55 9.39 0.17
N CYS A 107 -5.60 9.34 -1.16
CA CYS A 107 -5.01 10.34 -2.04
C CYS A 107 -5.60 11.73 -1.79
N ASP A 108 -6.94 11.84 -1.71
CA ASP A 108 -7.63 13.10 -1.43
C ASP A 108 -7.16 13.73 -0.10
N ARG A 109 -7.02 12.91 0.95
CA ARG A 109 -6.59 13.39 2.28
C ARG A 109 -5.09 13.67 2.36
N LEU A 110 -4.27 12.95 1.60
CA LEU A 110 -2.84 13.23 1.47
C LEU A 110 -2.57 14.48 0.64
N GLY A 111 -3.54 14.96 -0.13
CA GLY A 111 -3.36 16.07 -1.05
C GLY A 111 -2.60 15.70 -2.32
N VAL A 112 -2.67 14.42 -2.72
CA VAL A 112 -2.06 13.92 -3.97
C VAL A 112 -3.16 13.61 -4.97
N PRO A 113 -3.10 14.12 -6.21
CA PRO A 113 -4.06 13.78 -7.25
C PRO A 113 -4.11 12.27 -7.51
N ILE A 114 -5.31 11.71 -7.72
CA ILE A 114 -5.50 10.27 -7.96
C ILE A 114 -4.76 9.78 -9.21
N GLU A 115 -4.53 10.64 -10.19
CA GLU A 115 -3.78 10.36 -11.40
C GLU A 115 -2.31 10.02 -11.11
N ARG A 116 -1.80 10.46 -9.96
CA ARG A 116 -0.47 10.07 -9.46
C ARG A 116 -0.47 8.78 -8.66
N ALA A 117 -1.62 8.13 -8.43
CA ALA A 117 -1.66 6.81 -7.82
C ALA A 117 -1.46 5.71 -8.86
N ALA A 118 -0.64 4.72 -8.54
CA ALA A 118 -0.58 3.47 -9.28
C ALA A 118 -1.79 2.63 -8.93
N THR A 119 -2.56 2.17 -9.93
CA THR A 119 -3.79 1.40 -9.72
C THR A 119 -3.85 0.22 -10.67
N VAL A 120 -3.73 -0.99 -10.13
CA VAL A 120 -3.81 -2.27 -10.88
C VAL A 120 -4.97 -3.13 -10.41
N LEU A 121 -5.68 -2.69 -9.38
CA LEU A 121 -6.74 -3.43 -8.70
C LEU A 121 -7.82 -3.97 -9.66
N HIS A 122 -8.13 -3.25 -10.73
CA HIS A 122 -9.19 -3.59 -11.66
C HIS A 122 -8.92 -4.88 -12.47
N TYR A 123 -7.66 -5.32 -12.57
CA TYR A 123 -7.31 -6.57 -13.25
C TYR A 123 -6.55 -7.56 -12.36
N THR A 124 -5.98 -7.11 -11.22
CA THR A 124 -5.26 -8.00 -10.29
C THR A 124 -6.11 -8.42 -9.10
N GLY A 125 -7.09 -7.63 -8.70
CA GLY A 125 -7.75 -7.76 -7.39
C GLY A 125 -6.81 -7.37 -6.24
N ASN A 126 -7.24 -7.68 -5.00
CA ASN A 126 -6.41 -7.49 -3.81
C ASN A 126 -5.45 -8.68 -3.64
N THR A 127 -4.22 -8.53 -4.10
CA THR A 127 -3.15 -9.53 -4.00
C THR A 127 -2.33 -9.41 -2.70
N SER A 128 -2.90 -8.79 -1.65
CA SER A 128 -2.22 -8.60 -0.36
C SER A 128 -0.88 -7.85 -0.51
N SER A 129 0.20 -8.36 0.09
CA SER A 129 1.52 -7.70 0.04
C SER A 129 2.11 -7.60 -1.36
N ALA A 130 1.72 -8.48 -2.29
CA ALA A 130 2.16 -8.40 -3.69
C ALA A 130 1.58 -7.20 -4.44
N SER A 131 0.53 -6.56 -3.93
CA SER A 131 -0.18 -5.48 -4.61
C SER A 131 0.69 -4.24 -4.87
N ILE A 132 1.57 -3.89 -3.94
CA ILE A 132 2.49 -2.75 -4.10
C ILE A 132 3.54 -3.04 -5.18
N PRO A 133 4.32 -4.15 -5.13
CA PRO A 133 5.29 -4.44 -6.20
C PRO A 133 4.64 -4.64 -7.57
N LEU A 134 3.44 -5.22 -7.66
CA LEU A 134 2.73 -5.33 -8.93
C LEU A 134 2.34 -3.95 -9.49
N ALA A 135 1.81 -3.06 -8.65
CA ALA A 135 1.47 -1.71 -9.07
C ALA A 135 2.72 -0.87 -9.44
N LEU A 136 3.84 -1.13 -8.78
CA LEU A 136 5.11 -0.48 -9.09
C LEU A 136 5.63 -0.92 -10.47
N VAL A 137 5.63 -2.22 -10.76
CA VAL A 137 6.05 -2.77 -12.07
C VAL A 137 5.16 -2.22 -13.19
N ASP A 138 3.83 -2.22 -13.00
CA ASP A 138 2.89 -1.64 -13.96
C ASP A 138 3.21 -0.16 -14.26
N ALA A 139 3.52 0.62 -13.24
CA ALA A 139 3.87 2.02 -13.41
C ALA A 139 5.21 2.22 -14.14
N ILE A 140 6.19 1.33 -13.91
CA ILE A 140 7.47 1.31 -14.64
C ILE A 140 7.23 0.99 -16.11
N ASP A 141 6.51 -0.09 -16.40
CA ASP A 141 6.22 -0.55 -17.76
C ASP A 141 5.42 0.50 -18.55
N ALA A 142 4.55 1.25 -17.87
CA ALA A 142 3.80 2.37 -18.44
C ALA A 142 4.62 3.67 -18.60
N GLY A 143 5.90 3.68 -18.22
CA GLY A 143 6.76 4.87 -18.30
C GLY A 143 6.34 6.01 -17.36
N ARG A 144 5.71 5.68 -16.23
CA ARG A 144 5.23 6.67 -15.24
C ARG A 144 6.27 7.04 -14.19
N LEU A 145 7.40 6.36 -14.18
CA LEU A 145 8.51 6.59 -13.25
C LEU A 145 9.79 6.92 -14.00
N HIS A 146 10.49 7.95 -13.55
CA HIS A 146 11.76 8.42 -14.10
C HIS A 146 12.80 8.52 -12.99
N ASP A 147 14.08 8.46 -13.37
CA ASP A 147 15.18 8.61 -12.41
C ASP A 147 15.07 9.95 -11.66
N GLY A 148 15.18 9.88 -10.35
CA GLY A 148 15.06 11.02 -9.45
C GLY A 148 13.64 11.29 -8.93
N ASP A 149 12.61 10.62 -9.48
CA ASP A 149 11.24 10.78 -9.00
C ASP A 149 11.08 10.35 -7.54
N LEU A 150 10.26 11.09 -6.80
CA LEU A 150 9.88 10.72 -5.44
C LEU A 150 8.64 9.85 -5.46
N VAL A 151 8.74 8.70 -4.82
CA VAL A 151 7.69 7.69 -4.73
C VAL A 151 7.28 7.50 -3.28
N LEU A 152 5.98 7.55 -3.01
CA LEU A 152 5.40 7.17 -1.72
C LEU A 152 4.77 5.78 -1.83
N LEU A 153 5.37 4.79 -1.16
CA LEU A 153 4.74 3.50 -0.91
C LEU A 153 3.90 3.61 0.36
N VAL A 154 2.67 3.11 0.36
CA VAL A 154 1.83 3.14 1.56
C VAL A 154 0.84 1.99 1.59
N GLY A 155 0.71 1.34 2.75
CA GLY A 155 -0.17 0.21 2.91
C GLY A 155 -0.70 0.04 4.33
N PHE A 156 -1.66 -0.86 4.44
CA PHE A 156 -2.20 -1.33 5.71
C PHE A 156 -2.48 -2.83 5.65
N GLY A 157 -2.62 -3.44 6.80
CA GLY A 157 -2.94 -4.86 6.93
C GLY A 157 -3.65 -5.18 8.25
N ALA A 158 -3.78 -6.48 8.48
CA ALA A 158 -4.31 -7.00 9.74
C ALA A 158 -3.49 -6.50 10.94
N GLY A 159 -4.14 -6.40 12.08
CA GLY A 159 -3.50 -5.93 13.29
C GLY A 159 -4.30 -4.86 14.04
N MET A 160 -4.70 -3.70 13.55
CA MET A 160 -4.36 -3.14 12.22
C MET A 160 -2.93 -2.64 12.17
N THR A 161 -2.24 -2.92 11.09
CA THR A 161 -0.89 -2.40 10.84
C THR A 161 -0.89 -1.40 9.69
N ALA A 162 0.06 -0.46 9.72
CA ALA A 162 0.33 0.46 8.63
C ALA A 162 1.82 0.54 8.37
N ALA A 163 2.19 0.76 7.13
CA ALA A 163 3.55 1.10 6.76
C ALA A 163 3.56 2.05 5.57
N SER A 164 4.56 2.93 5.56
CA SER A 164 4.85 3.78 4.41
C SER A 164 6.34 4.00 4.25
N ALA A 165 6.75 4.36 3.05
CA ALA A 165 8.13 4.70 2.74
C ALA A 165 8.19 5.74 1.63
N VAL A 166 9.09 6.70 1.75
CA VAL A 166 9.44 7.64 0.67
C VAL A 166 10.75 7.21 0.05
N LEU A 167 10.73 6.98 -1.23
CA LEU A 167 11.87 6.58 -2.03
C LEU A 167 12.20 7.65 -3.07
N ARG A 168 13.51 7.79 -3.39
CA ARG A 168 13.93 8.39 -4.65
C ARG A 168 14.15 7.27 -5.66
N TRP A 169 13.41 7.31 -6.78
CA TRP A 169 13.48 6.28 -7.81
C TRP A 169 14.76 6.43 -8.65
N GLY A 170 15.26 5.31 -9.16
CA GLY A 170 16.41 5.25 -10.03
C GLY A 170 17.64 4.62 -9.37
N ALA A 171 18.70 4.43 -10.18
CA ALA A 171 20.00 4.03 -9.66
C ALA A 171 20.68 5.22 -8.96
N PRO A 172 21.52 4.96 -7.94
CA PRO A 172 22.31 6.00 -7.28
C PRO A 172 23.34 6.61 -8.20
#